data_7b496ef0668f38fda4914e4b1366c196
#
_entry.id   7b496ef0668f38fda4914e4b1366c196
#
_cell.length_a   1.000
_cell.length_b   1.000
_cell.length_c   1.000
_cell.angle_alpha   90.00
_cell.angle_beta   90.00
_cell.angle_gamma   90.00
#
_symmetry.space_group_name_H-M   'P 1'
#
loop_
_entity.id
_entity.type
_entity.pdbx_description
1 polymer ?
#
loop_
_entity_poly.entity_id
_entity_poly.type
_entity_poly.pdbx_seq_one_letter_code
_entity_poly.pdbx_strand_id
1 'polypeptide(L)'
;MFIDEDYVNIVPQDLLERGIRLREEYGIYDIAWRFDDVMEVLKIAKSKDMVIVGGDVYRLSGNKPIITYDSWSIKEGDDGDDAFELAVRYITNYRARNGDDFAYCPAIGPYTILQEPNEQTEK
;
A
#
# COMPACT_ATOMS: atom_id res chain seq x y z
N MET A 1 -2.87 -8.17 6.70
CA MET A 1 -3.18 -7.83 5.36
C MET A 1 -4.53 -7.18 5.22
N PHE A 2 -4.68 -6.17 4.42
CA PHE A 2 -5.92 -5.46 4.24
C PHE A 2 -6.73 -6.03 3.11
N ILE A 3 -8.06 -5.97 3.23
CA ILE A 3 -8.95 -6.34 2.17
C ILE A 3 -9.79 -5.12 1.85
N ASP A 4 -10.61 -5.20 0.82
CA ASP A 4 -11.38 -4.05 0.37
C ASP A 4 -12.16 -3.37 1.48
N GLU A 5 -12.81 -4.13 2.33
CA GLU A 5 -13.63 -3.50 3.35
C GLU A 5 -12.81 -2.74 4.37
N ASP A 6 -11.54 -3.05 4.53
CA ASP A 6 -10.70 -2.28 5.44
C ASP A 6 -10.44 -0.89 4.86
N TYR A 7 -10.30 -0.80 3.54
CA TYR A 7 -10.09 0.48 2.93
C TYR A 7 -11.33 1.36 3.01
N VAL A 8 -12.51 0.77 3.04
CA VAL A 8 -13.74 1.53 3.10
C VAL A 8 -13.75 2.42 4.34
N ASN A 9 -13.12 1.99 5.42
CA ASN A 9 -13.11 2.77 6.64
C ASN A 9 -11.98 3.79 6.69
N ILE A 10 -11.05 3.76 5.75
CA ILE A 10 -9.90 4.63 5.77
C ILE A 10 -9.95 5.66 4.66
N VAL A 11 -10.42 5.27 3.50
CA VAL A 11 -10.28 6.02 2.27
C VAL A 11 -11.62 6.56 1.81
N PRO A 12 -11.70 7.82 1.37
CA PRO A 12 -12.95 8.38 0.86
C PRO A 12 -13.44 7.61 -0.36
N GLN A 13 -14.73 7.67 -0.58
CA GLN A 13 -15.38 6.90 -1.64
C GLN A 13 -14.82 7.19 -3.02
N ASP A 14 -14.58 8.47 -3.33
CA ASP A 14 -14.08 8.80 -4.65
C ASP A 14 -12.70 8.23 -4.90
N LEU A 15 -11.87 8.17 -3.87
CA LEU A 15 -10.54 7.60 -4.01
C LEU A 15 -10.62 6.09 -4.14
N LEU A 16 -11.57 5.46 -3.45
CA LEU A 16 -11.77 4.04 -3.63
C LEU A 16 -12.19 3.73 -5.05
N GLU A 17 -13.02 4.58 -5.65
CA GLU A 17 -13.49 4.33 -7.00
C GLU A 17 -12.40 4.48 -8.04
N ARG A 18 -11.37 5.26 -7.75
CA ARG A 18 -10.24 5.38 -8.67
C ARG A 18 -9.24 4.26 -8.53
N GLY A 19 -9.40 3.42 -7.52
CA GLY A 19 -8.49 2.31 -7.31
C GLY A 19 -8.73 1.18 -8.29
N ILE A 20 -7.70 0.39 -8.51
CA ILE A 20 -7.77 -0.76 -9.38
C ILE A 20 -7.88 -1.97 -8.50
N ARG A 21 -8.99 -2.68 -8.59
CA ARG A 21 -9.23 -3.81 -7.73
C ARG A 21 -8.51 -5.03 -8.25
N LEU A 22 -7.84 -5.74 -7.37
CA LEU A 22 -7.06 -6.89 -7.75
C LEU A 22 -7.86 -8.17 -7.71
N ARG A 23 -9.11 -8.08 -7.28
CA ARG A 23 -9.93 -9.26 -7.09
C ARG A 23 -10.21 -10.02 -8.36
N GLU A 24 -10.49 -9.33 -9.45
CA GLU A 24 -10.86 -10.00 -10.67
C GLU A 24 -9.69 -10.73 -11.31
N GLU A 25 -8.50 -10.16 -11.23
CA GLU A 25 -7.35 -10.78 -11.87
C GLU A 25 -6.66 -11.80 -10.97
N TYR A 26 -6.64 -11.55 -9.67
CA TYR A 26 -5.84 -12.37 -8.79
C TYR A 26 -6.57 -12.94 -7.59
N GLY A 27 -7.86 -12.64 -7.44
CA GLY A 27 -8.62 -13.15 -6.31
C GLY A 27 -8.24 -12.53 -4.98
N ILE A 28 -7.55 -11.38 -5.01
CA ILE A 28 -7.08 -10.74 -3.80
C ILE A 28 -7.99 -9.58 -3.49
N TYR A 29 -8.42 -9.46 -2.22
CA TYR A 29 -9.29 -8.35 -1.84
C TYR A 29 -8.45 -7.15 -1.47
N ASP A 30 -7.73 -6.61 -2.44
CA ASP A 30 -6.86 -5.46 -2.27
C ASP A 30 -7.05 -4.52 -3.43
N ILE A 31 -6.56 -3.30 -3.28
CA ILE A 31 -6.71 -2.25 -4.26
C ILE A 31 -5.35 -1.62 -4.54
N ALA A 32 -5.04 -1.39 -5.79
CA ALA A 32 -3.84 -0.67 -6.18
C ALA A 32 -4.23 0.66 -6.77
N TRP A 33 -3.41 1.69 -6.58
CA TRP A 33 -3.70 3.03 -7.08
C TRP A 33 -2.53 3.54 -7.90
N ARG A 34 -2.83 4.36 -8.91
CA ARG A 34 -1.78 5.05 -9.65
C ARG A 34 -1.08 6.04 -8.75
N PHE A 35 0.01 6.61 -9.24
CA PHE A 35 0.92 7.39 -8.40
C PHE A 35 0.23 8.48 -7.59
N ASP A 36 -0.51 9.36 -8.24
CA ASP A 36 -1.08 10.49 -7.52
C ASP A 36 -2.09 10.04 -6.47
N ASP A 37 -2.84 9.01 -6.79
CA ASP A 37 -3.87 8.53 -5.87
C ASP A 37 -3.25 7.76 -4.70
N VAL A 38 -2.22 6.96 -4.95
CA VAL A 38 -1.61 6.22 -3.84
C VAL A 38 -0.95 7.18 -2.87
N MET A 39 -0.38 8.29 -3.35
CA MET A 39 0.18 9.27 -2.45
C MET A 39 -0.87 9.82 -1.51
N GLU A 40 -2.07 10.02 -2.01
CA GLU A 40 -3.15 10.49 -1.16
C GLU A 40 -3.56 9.43 -0.15
N VAL A 41 -3.64 8.18 -0.57
CA VAL A 41 -3.96 7.08 0.34
C VAL A 41 -2.93 7.00 1.47
N LEU A 42 -1.64 7.13 1.13
CA LEU A 42 -0.60 7.06 2.15
C LEU A 42 -0.72 8.20 3.16
N LYS A 43 -1.06 9.40 2.71
CA LYS A 43 -1.21 10.53 3.60
C LYS A 43 -2.40 10.35 4.53
N ILE A 44 -3.48 9.80 4.00
CA ILE A 44 -4.67 9.56 4.80
C ILE A 44 -4.37 8.51 5.87
N ALA A 45 -3.69 7.43 5.49
CA ALA A 45 -3.34 6.39 6.45
C ALA A 45 -2.47 6.96 7.57
N LYS A 46 -1.49 7.79 7.20
CA LYS A 46 -0.64 8.38 8.21
C LYS A 46 -1.45 9.27 9.15
N SER A 47 -2.39 10.03 8.61
CA SER A 47 -3.18 10.93 9.43
C SER A 47 -4.08 10.18 10.40
N LYS A 48 -4.32 8.90 10.17
CA LYS A 48 -5.13 8.08 11.03
C LYS A 48 -4.28 7.15 11.89
N ASP A 49 -2.98 7.44 11.98
CA ASP A 49 -2.04 6.67 12.81
C ASP A 49 -1.96 5.21 12.36
N MET A 50 -2.06 4.97 11.09
CA MET A 50 -1.87 3.64 10.54
C MET A 50 -0.48 3.54 9.95
N VAL A 51 0.03 2.33 9.84
CA VAL A 51 1.40 2.09 9.40
C VAL A 51 1.39 1.43 8.03
N ILE A 52 2.19 1.94 7.11
CA ILE A 52 2.31 1.35 5.77
C ILE A 52 3.45 0.35 5.86
N VAL A 53 3.10 -0.93 6.06
CA VAL A 53 4.11 -1.95 6.32
C VAL A 53 4.83 -2.40 5.06
N GLY A 54 4.33 -2.02 3.91
CA GLY A 54 4.95 -2.38 2.64
C GLY A 54 3.97 -2.24 1.52
N GLY A 55 4.26 -2.83 0.40
CA GLY A 55 3.33 -2.82 -0.72
C GLY A 55 3.89 -3.53 -1.93
N ASP A 56 3.02 -3.70 -2.91
CA ASP A 56 3.37 -4.37 -4.15
C ASP A 56 3.16 -3.43 -5.33
N VAL A 57 3.89 -3.66 -6.40
CA VAL A 57 3.79 -2.86 -7.61
C VAL A 57 3.18 -3.69 -8.72
N TYR A 58 2.26 -3.10 -9.46
CA TYR A 58 1.63 -3.73 -10.61
C TYR A 58 1.84 -2.85 -11.83
N ARG A 59 2.14 -3.46 -12.96
CA ARG A 59 2.21 -2.72 -14.21
C ARG A 59 0.81 -2.67 -14.80
N LEU A 60 0.46 -1.56 -15.41
CA LEU A 60 -0.87 -1.42 -15.96
C LEU A 60 -0.86 -1.54 -17.46
N SER A 61 -1.66 -2.44 -18.00
CA SER A 61 -1.91 -2.55 -19.40
C SER A 61 -3.35 -2.07 -19.56
N GLY A 62 -3.50 -0.77 -19.90
CA GLY A 62 -4.79 -0.12 -19.74
C GLY A 62 -5.09 -0.05 -18.26
N ASN A 63 -6.19 -0.66 -17.85
CA ASN A 63 -6.50 -0.73 -16.43
C ASN A 63 -6.30 -2.14 -15.88
N LYS A 64 -5.64 -3.01 -16.62
CA LYS A 64 -5.45 -4.37 -16.17
C LYS A 64 -4.13 -4.45 -15.40
N PRO A 65 -4.15 -4.88 -14.14
CA PRO A 65 -2.93 -4.95 -13.34
C PRO A 65 -2.16 -6.22 -13.65
N ILE A 66 -0.85 -6.07 -13.83
CA ILE A 66 0.03 -7.20 -14.12
C ILE A 66 1.10 -7.24 -13.07
N ILE A 67 1.30 -8.40 -12.46
CA ILE A 67 2.28 -8.59 -11.39
C ILE A 67 3.68 -8.29 -11.90
N THR A 68 4.44 -7.47 -11.16
CA THR A 68 5.82 -7.18 -11.49
C THR A 68 6.79 -7.94 -10.62
N TYR A 69 6.32 -8.46 -9.48
CA TYR A 69 7.15 -9.08 -8.44
C TYR A 69 8.02 -8.03 -7.71
N ASP A 70 7.80 -6.75 -7.94
CA ASP A 70 8.50 -5.73 -7.18
C ASP A 70 7.67 -5.31 -5.98
N SER A 71 8.31 -5.13 -4.86
CA SER A 71 7.62 -4.77 -3.62
C SER A 71 8.59 -4.08 -2.69
N TRP A 72 8.04 -3.50 -1.63
CA TRP A 72 8.87 -2.93 -0.57
C TRP A 72 8.27 -3.33 0.77
N SER A 73 9.10 -3.33 1.80
CA SER A 73 8.62 -3.60 3.15
C SER A 73 9.47 -2.84 4.14
N ILE A 74 8.90 -2.57 5.30
CA ILE A 74 9.62 -1.89 6.35
C ILE A 74 10.54 -2.89 7.06
N LYS A 75 11.46 -2.37 7.83
CA LYS A 75 12.36 -3.20 8.60
C LYS A 75 11.92 -3.21 10.04
N GLU A 76 12.37 -4.24 10.74
CA GLU A 76 12.09 -4.35 12.14
C GLU A 76 12.66 -3.13 12.83
N GLY A 77 11.89 -2.49 13.67
CA GLY A 77 12.32 -1.30 14.36
C GLY A 77 11.91 0.00 13.72
N ASP A 78 11.42 -0.03 12.48
CA ASP A 78 10.94 1.19 11.86
C ASP A 78 9.67 1.65 12.57
N ASP A 79 9.50 2.95 12.71
CA ASP A 79 8.25 3.47 13.27
C ASP A 79 7.33 3.92 12.13
N GLY A 80 6.20 4.48 12.48
CA GLY A 80 5.21 4.88 11.49
C GLY A 80 5.70 5.96 10.55
N ASP A 81 6.50 6.92 11.05
CA ASP A 81 7.02 7.97 10.21
C ASP A 81 8.04 7.41 9.23
N ASP A 82 8.91 6.51 9.68
CA ASP A 82 9.88 5.88 8.82
C ASP A 82 9.20 5.06 7.74
N ALA A 83 8.13 4.36 8.11
CA ALA A 83 7.39 3.53 7.18
C ALA A 83 6.74 4.39 6.09
N PHE A 84 6.17 5.54 6.48
CA PHE A 84 5.56 6.45 5.53
C PHE A 84 6.61 6.98 4.55
N GLU A 85 7.74 7.43 5.07
CA GLU A 85 8.78 7.99 4.22
C GLU A 85 9.38 6.95 3.30
N LEU A 86 9.54 5.73 3.77
CA LEU A 86 10.05 4.67 2.94
C LEU A 86 9.10 4.41 1.76
N ALA A 87 7.80 4.36 2.03
CA ALA A 87 6.82 4.12 0.98
C ALA A 87 6.84 5.25 -0.06
N VAL A 88 6.84 6.49 0.40
CA VAL A 88 6.85 7.64 -0.50
C VAL A 88 8.11 7.60 -1.36
N ARG A 89 9.26 7.35 -0.74
CA ARG A 89 10.51 7.35 -1.48
C ARG A 89 10.58 6.20 -2.48
N TYR A 90 10.14 5.02 -2.05
CA TYR A 90 10.17 3.86 -2.92
C TYR A 90 9.30 4.09 -4.16
N ILE A 91 8.08 4.54 -3.94
CA ILE A 91 7.13 4.74 -5.04
C ILE A 91 7.59 5.86 -5.96
N THR A 92 8.09 6.96 -5.39
CA THR A 92 8.58 8.08 -6.19
C THR A 92 9.76 7.65 -7.07
N ASN A 93 10.69 6.89 -6.49
CA ASN A 93 11.84 6.42 -7.24
C ASN A 93 11.45 5.38 -8.29
N TYR A 94 10.48 4.54 -7.98
CA TYR A 94 10.01 3.54 -8.92
C TYR A 94 9.42 4.22 -10.16
N ARG A 95 8.58 5.21 -9.92
CA ARG A 95 7.96 5.93 -11.02
C ARG A 95 9.01 6.67 -11.85
N ALA A 96 9.98 7.28 -11.20
CA ALA A 96 11.02 8.01 -11.90
C ALA A 96 11.82 7.09 -12.83
N ARG A 97 12.02 5.85 -12.43
CA ARG A 97 12.80 4.92 -13.24
C ARG A 97 11.98 4.16 -14.26
N ASN A 98 10.71 3.93 -14.00
CA ASN A 98 9.92 3.04 -14.81
C ASN A 98 8.73 3.67 -15.53
N GLY A 99 8.37 4.89 -15.19
CA GLY A 99 7.29 5.60 -15.87
C GLY A 99 5.97 5.52 -15.14
N ASP A 100 4.91 5.97 -15.80
CA ASP A 100 3.63 6.19 -15.16
C ASP A 100 2.64 5.04 -15.25
N ASP A 101 2.96 4.01 -15.99
CA ASP A 101 1.98 2.93 -16.20
C ASP A 101 2.06 1.88 -15.10
N PHE A 102 2.02 2.34 -13.86
CA PHE A 102 2.10 1.44 -12.72
C PHE A 102 1.09 1.84 -11.65
N ALA A 103 0.69 0.86 -10.86
CA ALA A 103 -0.16 1.07 -9.72
C ALA A 103 0.49 0.41 -8.51
N TYR A 104 0.19 0.92 -7.35
CA TYR A 104 0.84 0.49 -6.12
C TYR A 104 -0.21 0.09 -5.12
N CYS A 105 -0.03 -1.08 -4.51
CA CYS A 105 -0.97 -1.64 -3.55
C CYS A 105 -0.32 -1.62 -2.17
N PRO A 106 -0.58 -0.60 -1.36
CA PRO A 106 0.07 -0.53 -0.04
C PRO A 106 -0.57 -1.50 0.94
N ALA A 107 0.24 -2.09 1.78
CA ALA A 107 -0.23 -2.92 2.87
C ALA A 107 -0.24 -2.03 4.10
N ILE A 108 -1.41 -1.74 4.63
CA ILE A 108 -1.58 -0.79 5.71
C ILE A 108 -2.19 -1.50 6.90
N GLY A 109 -1.69 -1.22 8.06
CA GLY A 109 -2.20 -1.82 9.28
C GLY A 109 -2.23 -0.84 10.42
N PRO A 110 -2.83 -1.22 11.54
CA PRO A 110 -2.83 -0.34 12.69
C PRO A 110 -1.44 -0.20 13.27
N TYR A 111 -1.20 0.91 13.94
CA TYR A 111 0.12 1.17 14.50
C TYR A 111 0.58 0.05 15.41
N THR A 112 -0.33 -0.61 16.07
CA THR A 112 0.03 -1.67 16.99
C THR A 112 0.75 -2.82 16.31
N ILE A 113 0.64 -2.95 14.98
CA ILE A 113 1.36 -4.01 14.29
C ILE A 113 2.86 -3.91 14.55
N LEU A 114 3.40 -2.71 14.59
CA LEU A 114 4.81 -2.57 14.85
C LEU A 114 5.19 -2.80 16.28
N GLN A 115 4.21 -2.82 17.16
CA GLN A 115 4.49 -2.97 18.56
C GLN A 115 4.17 -4.30 19.12
N GLU A 116 3.78 -5.22 18.26
CA GLU A 116 3.41 -6.51 18.72
C GLU A 116 4.29 -7.61 18.35
N PRO A 117 5.42 -7.42 17.78
CA PRO A 117 6.12 -8.57 17.23
C PRO A 117 6.57 -9.53 18.26
N ASN A 118 6.82 -9.07 19.40
CA ASN A 118 7.43 -9.97 20.31
C ASN A 118 6.54 -10.87 20.99
N GLU A 119 5.34 -10.52 21.20
CA GLU A 119 4.56 -11.40 21.88
C GLU A 119 4.19 -12.50 21.13
N GLN A 120 4.19 -12.42 19.88
CA GLN A 120 3.82 -13.58 19.21
C GLN A 120 4.83 -14.59 19.28
N THR A 121 6.04 -14.23 19.44
CA THR A 121 7.03 -15.24 19.35
C THR A 121 7.16 -15.96 20.60
N GLU A 122 6.63 -15.49 21.64
CA GLU A 122 6.77 -16.20 22.73
C GLU A 122 5.99 -17.28 22.82
N LYS A 123 5.23 -17.43 22.21
CA LYS A 123 4.46 -18.54 22.35
C LYS A 123 4.97 -19.70 22.22
#